data_f6ae52714a40588404012b4798fa840a
#
_entry.id   f6ae52714a40588404012b4798fa840a
#
_cell.length_a   1.000
_cell.length_b   1.000
_cell.length_c   1.000
_cell.angle_alpha   90.00
_cell.angle_beta   90.00
_cell.angle_gamma   90.00
#
_symmetry.space_group_name_H-M   'P 1'
#
loop_
_entity.id
_entity.type
_entity.pdbx_description
1 polymer ?
#
loop_
_entity_poly.entity_id
_entity_poly.type
_entity_poly.pdbx_seq_one_letter_code
_entity_poly.pdbx_strand_id
1 'polypeptide(L)'
;MMAKEIKFGAEARAALETGVNKLADTVRVTIGPKGRNVVLDKQFGAPLITNDGVTIAKEIELEDRFENMGAQLIKEVASKTNDVAGDGTTTATVLAQAMVHEGMKNLAAGANPIILRKGMRKATDAAVEAIKEMSQKISGKAQIANVASISASDEEVGQLVADAMEKVSNDGVITVEESKTMHTELDLVEGMQFDRGYISAYMSTDMEKMEANLEDPYILITDKKISNIQEVLPLLEQVVQAGAKLLIIAEDVEGEALTTLIVNKLRGTFQVVAVKAPGYGDRRKEMLQDIAILTGGQVISEELGLDLKETTMAQLGRAKSVKVAKENTVIVDGLGDKKEIADRVAQIRKQIAETKSEFDKEKLQERLAKLAGGVAVIRVGAATETEMKEAKLRLEDALAATRAAVEEGIIAGGGSAYIHASKKVAELVATLEGDEKTGANVILKALEAPLFHISANAGLEGSVIINKVRESEPGVGFDALNEKYVDMVGAGILDPVKVTRSALQNATSVASTLLTTESVVATIKEDAPAMPAGAPGMGGMM
;
A
#
# COMPACT_ATOMS: atom_id res chain seq x y z
N MET A 1 31.40 9.83 -17.49
CA MET A 1 30.01 10.35 -17.56
C MET A 1 29.38 9.78 -18.83
N MET A 2 28.23 9.12 -18.72
CA MET A 2 27.48 8.65 -19.89
C MET A 2 26.92 9.83 -20.68
N ALA A 3 26.97 9.79 -22.00
CA ALA A 3 26.39 10.80 -22.88
C ALA A 3 24.87 10.89 -22.66
N LYS A 4 24.31 12.08 -22.87
CA LYS A 4 22.88 12.36 -22.72
C LYS A 4 22.25 12.74 -24.05
N GLU A 5 21.07 12.24 -24.29
CA GLU A 5 20.17 12.67 -25.35
C GLU A 5 19.11 13.60 -24.78
N ILE A 6 18.78 14.67 -25.48
CA ILE A 6 17.85 15.69 -25.00
C ILE A 6 16.78 15.93 -26.07
N LYS A 7 15.52 15.88 -25.65
CA LYS A 7 14.38 16.28 -26.47
C LYS A 7 13.73 17.52 -25.87
N PHE A 8 13.15 18.36 -26.73
CA PHE A 8 12.56 19.64 -26.34
C PHE A 8 11.12 19.76 -26.84
N GLY A 9 10.36 20.62 -26.18
CA GLY A 9 9.06 21.13 -26.66
C GLY A 9 8.06 20.01 -26.97
N ALA A 10 7.48 20.07 -28.17
CA ALA A 10 6.44 19.14 -28.59
C ALA A 10 6.94 17.68 -28.69
N GLU A 11 8.20 17.46 -29.10
CA GLU A 11 8.76 16.12 -29.22
C GLU A 11 8.93 15.46 -27.84
N ALA A 12 9.43 16.22 -26.88
CA ALA A 12 9.57 15.76 -25.50
C ALA A 12 8.20 15.39 -24.89
N ARG A 13 7.21 16.27 -25.06
CA ARG A 13 5.85 16.05 -24.55
C ARG A 13 5.16 14.85 -25.21
N ALA A 14 5.29 14.70 -26.53
CA ALA A 14 4.70 13.55 -27.26
C ALA A 14 5.27 12.21 -26.79
N ALA A 15 6.59 12.13 -26.56
CA ALA A 15 7.22 10.91 -26.05
C ALA A 15 6.73 10.58 -24.62
N LEU A 16 6.65 11.57 -23.73
CA LEU A 16 6.10 11.37 -22.39
C LEU A 16 4.64 10.89 -22.43
N GLU A 17 3.79 11.56 -23.24
CA GLU A 17 2.37 11.19 -23.38
C GLU A 17 2.21 9.76 -23.92
N THR A 18 3.05 9.34 -24.88
CA THR A 18 3.05 7.96 -25.38
C THR A 18 3.33 6.97 -24.25
N GLY A 19 4.31 7.23 -23.39
CA GLY A 19 4.62 6.39 -22.24
C GLY A 19 3.48 6.34 -21.22
N VAL A 20 2.88 7.50 -20.91
CA VAL A 20 1.68 7.61 -20.07
C VAL A 20 0.56 6.72 -20.61
N ASN A 21 0.28 6.83 -21.92
CA ASN A 21 -0.81 6.07 -22.55
C ASN A 21 -0.53 4.57 -22.53
N LYS A 22 0.67 4.12 -22.87
CA LYS A 22 1.01 2.69 -22.85
C LYS A 22 0.77 2.06 -21.48
N LEU A 23 1.18 2.71 -20.40
CA LEU A 23 0.93 2.21 -19.04
C LEU A 23 -0.56 2.29 -18.69
N ALA A 24 -1.17 3.46 -18.84
CA ALA A 24 -2.54 3.67 -18.41
C ALA A 24 -3.55 2.81 -19.20
N ASP A 25 -3.33 2.60 -20.50
CA ASP A 25 -4.17 1.74 -21.34
C ASP A 25 -4.09 0.27 -20.90
N THR A 26 -2.94 -0.17 -20.39
CA THR A 26 -2.78 -1.52 -19.84
C THR A 26 -3.51 -1.66 -18.50
N VAL A 27 -3.45 -0.64 -17.64
CA VAL A 27 -4.09 -0.68 -16.31
C VAL A 27 -5.61 -0.49 -16.40
N ARG A 28 -6.12 0.43 -17.24
CA ARG A 28 -7.55 0.80 -17.28
C ARG A 28 -8.50 -0.34 -17.67
N VAL A 29 -7.99 -1.42 -18.28
CA VAL A 29 -8.83 -2.57 -18.65
C VAL A 29 -9.36 -3.32 -17.41
N THR A 30 -8.78 -3.07 -16.24
CA THR A 30 -9.16 -3.71 -14.98
C THR A 30 -10.25 -2.99 -14.22
N ILE A 31 -10.58 -1.71 -14.57
CA ILE A 31 -11.50 -0.89 -13.79
C ILE A 31 -12.95 -1.35 -13.90
N GLY A 32 -13.63 -1.41 -12.76
CA GLY A 32 -15.07 -1.68 -12.64
C GLY A 32 -15.44 -3.16 -12.63
N PRO A 33 -16.74 -3.48 -12.40
CA PRO A 33 -17.20 -4.85 -12.17
C PRO A 33 -17.11 -5.77 -13.39
N LYS A 34 -16.95 -5.21 -14.59
CA LYS A 34 -16.69 -5.95 -15.84
C LYS A 34 -15.26 -5.74 -16.33
N GLY A 35 -14.37 -5.27 -15.47
CA GLY A 35 -12.93 -5.20 -15.71
C GLY A 35 -12.31 -6.58 -15.93
N ARG A 36 -11.15 -6.62 -16.58
CA ARG A 36 -10.46 -7.87 -16.94
C ARG A 36 -9.07 -7.90 -16.34
N ASN A 37 -8.55 -9.10 -16.15
CA ASN A 37 -7.20 -9.31 -15.66
C ASN A 37 -6.15 -9.04 -16.74
N VAL A 38 -4.95 -8.66 -16.29
CA VAL A 38 -3.73 -8.55 -17.09
C VAL A 38 -2.82 -9.72 -16.73
N VAL A 39 -2.14 -10.27 -17.74
CA VAL A 39 -1.13 -11.33 -17.54
C VAL A 39 0.25 -10.69 -17.58
N LEU A 40 1.02 -10.86 -16.52
CA LEU A 40 2.36 -10.33 -16.38
C LEU A 40 3.38 -11.47 -16.49
N ASP A 41 4.38 -11.29 -17.35
CA ASP A 41 5.49 -12.21 -17.48
C ASP A 41 6.39 -12.12 -16.23
N LYS A 42 6.91 -13.24 -15.77
CA LYS A 42 7.87 -13.30 -14.66
C LYS A 42 9.13 -14.01 -15.12
N GLN A 43 10.29 -13.45 -14.79
CA GLN A 43 11.58 -14.06 -15.13
C GLN A 43 11.75 -15.47 -14.55
N PHE A 44 11.09 -15.74 -13.41
CA PHE A 44 11.08 -17.04 -12.75
C PHE A 44 9.68 -17.37 -12.27
N GLY A 45 9.24 -18.61 -12.48
CA GLY A 45 7.92 -19.09 -12.08
C GLY A 45 6.84 -18.94 -13.15
N ALA A 46 5.58 -19.08 -12.75
CA ALA A 46 4.43 -18.92 -13.64
C ALA A 46 4.11 -17.42 -13.85
N PRO A 47 3.54 -17.05 -15.02
CA PRO A 47 3.01 -15.71 -15.22
C PRO A 47 2.01 -15.34 -14.13
N LEU A 48 2.03 -14.08 -13.70
CA LEU A 48 1.06 -13.55 -12.74
C LEU A 48 -0.17 -13.03 -13.49
N ILE A 49 -1.35 -13.47 -13.06
CA ILE A 49 -2.64 -12.94 -13.53
C ILE A 49 -3.19 -12.07 -12.42
N THR A 50 -3.46 -10.80 -12.73
CA THR A 50 -3.94 -9.83 -11.72
C THR A 50 -4.78 -8.72 -12.35
N ASN A 51 -5.65 -8.10 -11.55
CA ASN A 51 -6.36 -6.86 -11.84
C ASN A 51 -5.87 -5.69 -10.96
N ASP A 52 -4.92 -5.93 -10.07
CA ASP A 52 -4.37 -4.86 -9.23
C ASP A 52 -3.54 -3.87 -10.06
N GLY A 53 -4.00 -2.61 -10.06
CA GLY A 53 -3.42 -1.55 -10.88
C GLY A 53 -1.99 -1.21 -10.51
N VAL A 54 -1.61 -1.25 -9.23
CA VAL A 54 -0.23 -0.93 -8.81
C VAL A 54 0.74 -2.03 -9.18
N THR A 55 0.35 -3.30 -9.04
CA THR A 55 1.17 -4.45 -9.46
C THR A 55 1.42 -4.41 -10.96
N ILE A 56 0.36 -4.14 -11.75
CA ILE A 56 0.51 -3.99 -13.21
C ILE A 56 1.44 -2.82 -13.56
N ALA A 57 1.23 -1.66 -12.94
CA ALA A 57 2.03 -0.47 -13.21
C ALA A 57 3.52 -0.67 -12.86
N LYS A 58 3.83 -1.40 -11.80
CA LYS A 58 5.22 -1.68 -11.37
C LYS A 58 5.99 -2.54 -12.37
N GLU A 59 5.33 -3.46 -13.08
CA GLU A 59 5.96 -4.36 -14.04
C GLU A 59 6.20 -3.71 -15.42
N ILE A 60 5.55 -2.58 -15.73
CA ILE A 60 5.70 -1.93 -17.03
C ILE A 60 7.02 -1.17 -17.09
N GLU A 61 7.87 -1.60 -18.02
CA GLU A 61 9.11 -0.94 -18.42
C GLU A 61 9.18 -0.90 -19.95
N LEU A 62 9.43 0.30 -20.52
CA LEU A 62 9.43 0.52 -21.95
C LEU A 62 10.87 0.62 -22.50
N GLU A 63 11.09 0.09 -23.69
CA GLU A 63 12.40 0.12 -24.37
C GLU A 63 12.86 1.55 -24.67
N ASP A 64 11.95 2.39 -25.19
CA ASP A 64 12.23 3.80 -25.42
C ASP A 64 12.33 4.54 -24.07
N ARG A 65 13.48 5.13 -23.81
CA ARG A 65 13.77 5.79 -22.53
C ARG A 65 12.92 7.03 -22.28
N PHE A 66 12.56 7.76 -23.32
CA PHE A 66 11.74 8.95 -23.19
C PHE A 66 10.29 8.59 -22.91
N GLU A 67 9.77 7.58 -23.60
CA GLU A 67 8.45 7.02 -23.30
C GLU A 67 8.43 6.40 -21.88
N ASN A 68 9.50 5.66 -21.53
CA ASN A 68 9.60 5.05 -20.23
C ASN A 68 9.54 6.07 -19.07
N MET A 69 10.11 7.28 -19.25
CA MET A 69 9.96 8.34 -18.23
C MET A 69 8.49 8.74 -18.04
N GLY A 70 7.69 8.81 -19.11
CA GLY A 70 6.25 9.03 -19.02
C GLY A 70 5.53 7.93 -18.26
N ALA A 71 5.85 6.67 -18.57
CA ALA A 71 5.33 5.51 -17.84
C ALA A 71 5.72 5.54 -16.36
N GLN A 72 6.98 5.84 -16.03
CA GLN A 72 7.46 5.92 -14.64
C GLN A 72 6.74 7.01 -13.83
N LEU A 73 6.39 8.16 -14.42
CA LEU A 73 5.61 9.19 -13.75
C LEU A 73 4.20 8.71 -13.39
N ILE A 74 3.54 7.95 -14.26
CA ILE A 74 2.22 7.37 -13.96
C ILE A 74 2.33 6.20 -12.96
N LYS A 75 3.39 5.41 -13.03
CA LYS A 75 3.71 4.40 -12.01
C LYS A 75 3.83 5.01 -10.62
N GLU A 76 4.42 6.22 -10.51
CA GLU A 76 4.48 6.96 -9.25
C GLU A 76 3.08 7.33 -8.73
N VAL A 77 2.13 7.72 -9.62
CA VAL A 77 0.74 7.99 -9.22
C VAL A 77 0.10 6.78 -8.57
N ALA A 78 0.19 5.61 -9.22
CA ALA A 78 -0.35 4.35 -8.69
C ALA A 78 0.29 3.99 -7.35
N SER A 79 1.64 4.04 -7.26
CA SER A 79 2.38 3.69 -6.04
C SER A 79 2.04 4.62 -4.88
N LYS A 80 1.97 5.95 -5.10
CA LYS A 80 1.61 6.90 -4.05
C LYS A 80 0.16 6.75 -3.58
N THR A 81 -0.74 6.39 -4.47
CA THR A 81 -2.13 6.12 -4.11
C THR A 81 -2.23 4.86 -3.25
N ASN A 82 -1.50 3.83 -3.61
CA ASN A 82 -1.38 2.61 -2.81
C ASN A 82 -0.79 2.89 -1.41
N ASP A 83 0.30 3.67 -1.32
CA ASP A 83 0.95 4.01 -0.05
C ASP A 83 0.00 4.74 0.92
N VAL A 84 -0.91 5.59 0.41
CA VAL A 84 -1.81 6.44 1.21
C VAL A 84 -3.13 5.76 1.53
N ALA A 85 -3.71 5.06 0.58
CA ALA A 85 -5.08 4.56 0.65
C ALA A 85 -5.20 3.03 0.49
N GLY A 86 -4.16 2.37 -0.02
CA GLY A 86 -4.10 0.92 -0.23
C GLY A 86 -5.02 0.39 -1.33
N ASP A 87 -5.77 1.28 -2.01
CA ASP A 87 -6.70 0.98 -3.10
C ASP A 87 -6.84 2.20 -4.02
N GLY A 88 -7.59 2.08 -5.12
CA GLY A 88 -7.86 3.16 -6.08
C GLY A 88 -6.72 3.47 -7.04
N THR A 89 -5.75 2.59 -7.17
CA THR A 89 -4.56 2.76 -8.02
C THR A 89 -4.91 2.84 -9.50
N THR A 90 -5.86 2.03 -9.97
CA THR A 90 -6.40 2.08 -11.32
C THR A 90 -7.15 3.41 -11.58
N THR A 91 -7.98 3.85 -10.65
CA THR A 91 -8.71 5.13 -10.74
C THR A 91 -7.74 6.32 -10.84
N ALA A 92 -6.68 6.31 -10.01
CA ALA A 92 -5.65 7.35 -10.03
C ALA A 92 -4.91 7.41 -11.38
N THR A 93 -4.58 6.24 -11.93
CA THR A 93 -3.93 6.10 -13.25
C THR A 93 -4.80 6.65 -14.38
N VAL A 94 -6.09 6.30 -14.38
CA VAL A 94 -7.07 6.76 -15.37
C VAL A 94 -7.28 8.29 -15.30
N LEU A 95 -7.39 8.84 -14.09
CA LEU A 95 -7.49 10.28 -13.88
C LEU A 95 -6.24 11.00 -14.39
N ALA A 96 -5.05 10.50 -14.07
CA ALA A 96 -3.79 11.10 -14.51
C ALA A 96 -3.66 11.08 -16.04
N GLN A 97 -4.00 9.98 -16.70
CA GLN A 97 -4.02 9.89 -18.15
C GLN A 97 -4.96 10.95 -18.76
N ALA A 98 -6.18 11.05 -18.25
CA ALA A 98 -7.16 12.02 -18.76
C ALA A 98 -6.68 13.48 -18.58
N MET A 99 -6.07 13.79 -17.43
CA MET A 99 -5.48 15.11 -17.15
C MET A 99 -4.32 15.44 -18.10
N VAL A 100 -3.41 14.48 -18.31
CA VAL A 100 -2.27 14.67 -19.22
C VAL A 100 -2.77 14.87 -20.64
N HIS A 101 -3.67 14.02 -21.13
CA HIS A 101 -4.20 14.11 -22.47
C HIS A 101 -4.92 15.44 -22.74
N GLU A 102 -5.81 15.87 -21.85
CA GLU A 102 -6.54 17.11 -22.00
C GLU A 102 -5.61 18.33 -21.80
N GLY A 103 -4.66 18.25 -20.87
CA GLY A 103 -3.64 19.29 -20.65
C GLY A 103 -2.73 19.49 -21.86
N MET A 104 -2.26 18.39 -22.48
CA MET A 104 -1.40 18.45 -23.68
C MET A 104 -2.09 19.13 -24.88
N LYS A 105 -3.39 18.88 -25.08
CA LYS A 105 -4.17 19.58 -26.13
C LYS A 105 -4.16 21.09 -25.91
N ASN A 106 -4.36 21.53 -24.68
CA ASN A 106 -4.40 22.95 -24.36
C ASN A 106 -3.02 23.62 -24.44
N LEU A 107 -1.94 22.89 -24.07
CA LEU A 107 -0.57 23.37 -24.26
C LEU A 107 -0.22 23.51 -25.75
N ALA A 108 -0.64 22.57 -26.58
CA ALA A 108 -0.46 22.65 -28.03
C ALA A 108 -1.22 23.85 -28.63
N ALA A 109 -2.33 24.26 -28.02
CA ALA A 109 -3.08 25.46 -28.39
C ALA A 109 -2.47 26.77 -27.84
N GLY A 110 -1.35 26.71 -27.08
CA GLY A 110 -0.60 27.88 -26.62
C GLY A 110 -0.90 28.31 -25.18
N ALA A 111 -1.60 27.52 -24.38
CA ALA A 111 -1.85 27.83 -22.97
C ALA A 111 -0.54 27.88 -22.15
N ASN A 112 -0.45 28.80 -21.22
CA ASN A 112 0.70 28.90 -20.31
C ASN A 112 0.65 27.77 -19.25
N PRO A 113 1.65 26.85 -19.24
CA PRO A 113 1.63 25.68 -18.37
C PRO A 113 1.64 26.01 -16.88
N ILE A 114 2.27 27.12 -16.47
CA ILE A 114 2.34 27.53 -15.06
C ILE A 114 1.00 28.04 -14.57
N ILE A 115 0.27 28.80 -15.41
CA ILE A 115 -1.05 29.32 -15.08
C ILE A 115 -2.08 28.20 -15.14
N LEU A 116 -2.01 27.34 -16.15
CA LEU A 116 -2.83 26.12 -16.29
C LEU A 116 -2.73 25.25 -15.02
N ARG A 117 -1.51 25.00 -14.52
CA ARG A 117 -1.26 24.26 -13.27
C ARG A 117 -1.97 24.87 -12.07
N LYS A 118 -2.03 26.21 -11.96
CA LYS A 118 -2.77 26.89 -10.87
C LYS A 118 -4.27 26.59 -10.95
N GLY A 119 -4.84 26.65 -12.15
CA GLY A 119 -6.25 26.31 -12.38
C GLY A 119 -6.56 24.86 -12.03
N MET A 120 -5.70 23.92 -12.45
CA MET A 120 -5.84 22.50 -12.10
C MET A 120 -5.88 22.30 -10.58
N ARG A 121 -4.94 22.92 -9.82
CA ARG A 121 -4.91 22.80 -8.36
C ARG A 121 -6.18 23.33 -7.70
N LYS A 122 -6.64 24.53 -8.06
CA LYS A 122 -7.88 25.11 -7.52
C LYS A 122 -9.09 24.20 -7.78
N ALA A 123 -9.19 23.65 -8.99
CA ALA A 123 -10.28 22.74 -9.35
C ALA A 123 -10.21 21.41 -8.59
N THR A 124 -9.01 20.89 -8.37
CA THR A 124 -8.81 19.69 -7.55
C THR A 124 -9.20 19.93 -6.10
N ASP A 125 -8.80 21.07 -5.51
CA ASP A 125 -9.17 21.42 -4.14
C ASP A 125 -10.70 21.52 -4.00
N ALA A 126 -11.38 22.16 -4.95
CA ALA A 126 -12.84 22.27 -4.98
C ALA A 126 -13.53 20.89 -5.12
N ALA A 127 -12.98 20.01 -5.98
CA ALA A 127 -13.51 18.64 -6.13
C ALA A 127 -13.32 17.81 -4.86
N VAL A 128 -12.15 17.90 -4.22
CA VAL A 128 -11.85 17.20 -2.96
C VAL A 128 -12.77 17.68 -1.83
N GLU A 129 -13.03 18.99 -1.75
CA GLU A 129 -13.97 19.55 -0.79
C GLU A 129 -15.39 19.01 -1.03
N ALA A 130 -15.86 19.01 -2.28
CA ALA A 130 -17.16 18.44 -2.64
C ALA A 130 -17.26 16.92 -2.29
N ILE A 131 -16.20 16.15 -2.55
CA ILE A 131 -16.13 14.74 -2.19
C ILE A 131 -16.23 14.55 -0.66
N LYS A 132 -15.53 15.37 0.13
CA LYS A 132 -15.61 15.33 1.60
C LYS A 132 -16.98 15.73 2.13
N GLU A 133 -17.63 16.72 1.51
CA GLU A 133 -19.00 17.13 1.89
C GLU A 133 -20.05 16.01 1.65
N MET A 134 -19.84 15.16 0.65
CA MET A 134 -20.70 14.02 0.36
C MET A 134 -20.43 12.81 1.27
N SER A 135 -19.39 12.85 2.10
CA SER A 135 -19.01 11.74 2.98
C SER A 135 -20.07 11.36 3.97
N GLN A 136 -20.31 10.07 4.12
CA GLN A 136 -21.14 9.48 5.16
C GLN A 136 -20.30 8.57 6.03
N LYS A 137 -20.47 8.63 7.37
CA LYS A 137 -19.79 7.70 8.28
C LYS A 137 -20.33 6.29 8.07
N ILE A 138 -19.41 5.34 8.09
CA ILE A 138 -19.76 3.93 8.00
C ILE A 138 -20.61 3.52 9.22
N SER A 139 -21.70 2.84 8.99
CA SER A 139 -22.62 2.37 10.03
C SER A 139 -22.86 0.87 9.91
N GLY A 140 -22.16 0.12 10.76
CA GLY A 140 -22.36 -1.31 10.93
C GLY A 140 -21.70 -2.21 9.88
N LYS A 141 -21.77 -3.51 10.17
CA LYS A 141 -21.11 -4.60 9.45
C LYS A 141 -21.47 -4.69 7.97
N ALA A 142 -22.74 -4.42 7.63
CA ALA A 142 -23.19 -4.54 6.24
C ALA A 142 -22.50 -3.54 5.30
N GLN A 143 -22.27 -2.30 5.73
CA GLN A 143 -21.54 -1.33 4.91
C GLN A 143 -20.05 -1.67 4.80
N ILE A 144 -19.44 -2.23 5.84
CA ILE A 144 -18.09 -2.76 5.80
C ILE A 144 -18.00 -3.88 4.75
N ALA A 145 -18.93 -4.84 4.81
CA ALA A 145 -18.99 -5.92 3.82
C ALA A 145 -19.15 -5.40 2.40
N ASN A 146 -20.01 -4.40 2.18
CA ASN A 146 -20.21 -3.80 0.86
C ASN A 146 -18.95 -3.13 0.31
N VAL A 147 -18.25 -2.32 1.13
CA VAL A 147 -16.97 -1.71 0.72
C VAL A 147 -15.96 -2.77 0.31
N ALA A 148 -15.79 -3.79 1.14
CA ALA A 148 -14.86 -4.87 0.87
C ALA A 148 -15.26 -5.69 -0.37
N SER A 149 -16.57 -5.96 -0.56
CA SER A 149 -17.09 -6.67 -1.73
C SER A 149 -16.85 -5.90 -3.03
N ILE A 150 -17.02 -4.58 -3.01
CA ILE A 150 -16.77 -3.73 -4.19
C ILE A 150 -15.28 -3.73 -4.55
N SER A 151 -14.40 -3.55 -3.57
CA SER A 151 -12.95 -3.55 -3.79
C SER A 151 -12.46 -4.92 -4.28
N ALA A 152 -12.93 -6.01 -3.63
CA ALA A 152 -12.57 -7.37 -4.03
C ALA A 152 -13.31 -7.89 -5.27
N SER A 153 -14.38 -7.23 -5.72
CA SER A 153 -15.32 -7.76 -6.71
C SER A 153 -15.87 -9.15 -6.33
N ASP A 154 -16.05 -9.40 -5.03
CA ASP A 154 -16.42 -10.71 -4.46
C ASP A 154 -17.17 -10.53 -3.13
N GLU A 155 -18.41 -11.04 -3.05
CA GLU A 155 -19.25 -10.92 -1.86
C GLU A 155 -18.77 -11.78 -0.69
N GLU A 156 -18.18 -12.96 -0.97
CA GLU A 156 -17.67 -13.86 0.07
C GLU A 156 -16.44 -13.23 0.75
N VAL A 157 -15.56 -12.63 -0.03
CA VAL A 157 -14.43 -11.85 0.49
C VAL A 157 -14.91 -10.67 1.32
N GLY A 158 -15.95 -9.96 0.85
CA GLY A 158 -16.53 -8.85 1.59
C GLY A 158 -17.07 -9.26 2.95
N GLN A 159 -17.79 -10.36 3.03
CA GLN A 159 -18.32 -10.89 4.29
C GLN A 159 -17.17 -11.33 5.22
N LEU A 160 -16.15 -11.99 4.69
CA LEU A 160 -14.99 -12.44 5.44
C LEU A 160 -14.23 -11.27 6.09
N VAL A 161 -14.03 -10.19 5.34
CA VAL A 161 -13.41 -8.95 5.86
C VAL A 161 -14.25 -8.33 6.96
N ALA A 162 -15.57 -8.25 6.77
CA ALA A 162 -16.48 -7.70 7.78
C ALA A 162 -16.50 -8.56 9.06
N ASP A 163 -16.44 -9.87 8.94
CA ASP A 163 -16.35 -10.80 10.06
C ASP A 163 -15.01 -10.64 10.81
N ALA A 164 -13.92 -10.44 10.08
CA ALA A 164 -12.61 -10.19 10.65
C ALA A 164 -12.59 -8.87 11.44
N MET A 165 -13.11 -7.78 10.85
CA MET A 165 -13.20 -6.46 11.49
C MET A 165 -14.07 -6.51 12.77
N GLU A 166 -15.17 -7.25 12.76
CA GLU A 166 -16.03 -7.42 13.94
C GLU A 166 -15.32 -8.15 15.09
N LYS A 167 -14.51 -9.18 14.77
CA LYS A 167 -13.79 -9.98 15.76
C LYS A 167 -12.67 -9.21 16.47
N VAL A 168 -11.97 -8.33 15.76
CA VAL A 168 -10.81 -7.60 16.31
C VAL A 168 -11.10 -6.17 16.73
N SER A 169 -12.36 -5.70 16.61
CA SER A 169 -12.75 -4.29 16.80
C SER A 169 -12.09 -3.31 15.80
N ASN A 170 -12.46 -2.04 15.87
CA ASN A 170 -12.02 -1.01 14.89
C ASN A 170 -10.50 -0.78 14.87
N ASP A 171 -9.82 -1.00 15.99
CA ASP A 171 -8.37 -0.81 16.12
C ASP A 171 -7.59 -2.14 16.01
N GLY A 172 -8.28 -3.24 15.71
CA GLY A 172 -7.70 -4.56 15.63
C GLY A 172 -6.88 -4.79 14.37
N VAL A 173 -5.93 -5.71 14.47
CA VAL A 173 -5.01 -6.06 13.38
C VAL A 173 -5.59 -7.23 12.59
N ILE A 174 -5.62 -7.07 11.28
CA ILE A 174 -5.97 -8.14 10.34
C ILE A 174 -4.77 -8.36 9.42
N THR A 175 -4.31 -9.60 9.34
CA THR A 175 -3.23 -10.03 8.43
C THR A 175 -3.75 -11.03 7.42
N VAL A 176 -3.11 -11.08 6.26
CA VAL A 176 -3.40 -12.04 5.20
C VAL A 176 -2.20 -12.94 5.04
N GLU A 177 -2.40 -14.24 5.22
CA GLU A 177 -1.37 -15.27 5.06
C GLU A 177 -1.79 -16.30 4.00
N GLU A 178 -0.83 -17.05 3.49
CA GLU A 178 -1.10 -18.16 2.57
C GLU A 178 -1.49 -19.41 3.37
N SER A 179 -2.59 -20.07 2.96
CA SER A 179 -3.00 -21.33 3.52
C SER A 179 -2.26 -22.50 2.84
N LYS A 180 -2.06 -23.56 3.59
CA LYS A 180 -1.62 -24.85 3.02
C LYS A 180 -2.81 -25.70 2.53
N THR A 181 -4.03 -25.24 2.78
CA THR A 181 -5.28 -25.89 2.37
C THR A 181 -5.89 -25.19 1.17
N MET A 182 -6.90 -25.80 0.54
CA MET A 182 -7.63 -25.21 -0.59
C MET A 182 -8.72 -24.22 -0.14
N HIS A 183 -8.95 -24.06 1.16
CA HIS A 183 -10.00 -23.22 1.72
C HIS A 183 -9.44 -21.98 2.37
N THR A 184 -10.14 -20.86 2.19
CA THR A 184 -9.86 -19.62 2.91
C THR A 184 -10.51 -19.69 4.29
N GLU A 185 -9.75 -19.39 5.34
CA GLU A 185 -10.17 -19.50 6.74
C GLU A 185 -9.85 -18.21 7.50
N LEU A 186 -10.68 -17.88 8.49
CA LEU A 186 -10.49 -16.76 9.39
C LEU A 186 -10.23 -17.25 10.80
N ASP A 187 -9.02 -17.07 11.29
CA ASP A 187 -8.61 -17.37 12.65
C ASP A 187 -8.40 -16.09 13.47
N LEU A 188 -8.72 -16.18 14.76
CA LEU A 188 -8.33 -15.17 15.73
C LEU A 188 -7.21 -15.76 16.59
N VAL A 189 -6.04 -15.14 16.54
CA VAL A 189 -4.85 -15.58 17.27
C VAL A 189 -4.33 -14.50 18.20
N GLU A 190 -3.54 -14.90 19.18
CA GLU A 190 -2.86 -13.97 20.04
C GLU A 190 -1.75 -13.26 19.27
N GLY A 191 -1.68 -11.94 19.40
CA GLY A 191 -0.72 -11.15 18.64
C GLY A 191 -0.80 -9.68 18.96
N MET A 192 0.13 -8.91 18.43
CA MET A 192 0.25 -7.48 18.69
C MET A 192 0.85 -6.75 17.50
N GLN A 193 0.34 -5.54 17.23
CA GLN A 193 0.99 -4.59 16.34
C GLN A 193 1.57 -3.40 17.13
N PHE A 194 2.74 -2.92 16.70
CA PHE A 194 3.29 -1.66 17.18
C PHE A 194 3.88 -0.82 16.04
N ASP A 195 3.90 0.51 16.25
CA ASP A 195 4.22 1.51 15.23
C ASP A 195 5.74 1.73 15.12
N ARG A 196 6.47 0.69 14.78
CA ARG A 196 7.91 0.71 14.45
C ARG A 196 8.17 -0.34 13.38
N GLY A 197 8.76 0.08 12.29
CA GLY A 197 9.18 -0.81 11.20
C GLY A 197 10.67 -1.13 11.24
N TYR A 198 11.17 -1.74 10.17
CA TYR A 198 12.57 -2.12 10.04
C TYR A 198 13.50 -0.89 10.08
N ILE A 199 14.67 -1.05 10.70
CA ILE A 199 15.68 0.02 10.78
C ILE A 199 16.29 0.33 9.42
N SER A 200 16.34 -0.65 8.53
CA SER A 200 16.89 -0.49 7.18
C SER A 200 16.07 -1.26 6.15
N ALA A 201 15.81 -0.63 5.01
CA ALA A 201 15.11 -1.25 3.88
C ALA A 201 15.80 -2.52 3.36
N TYR A 202 17.13 -2.63 3.52
CA TYR A 202 17.88 -3.86 3.18
C TYR A 202 17.52 -5.07 4.04
N MET A 203 16.73 -4.88 5.10
CA MET A 203 16.20 -5.98 5.93
C MET A 203 14.88 -6.55 5.41
N SER A 204 14.28 -5.95 4.38
CA SER A 204 13.11 -6.50 3.70
C SER A 204 13.41 -7.88 3.09
N THR A 205 12.45 -8.80 3.17
CA THR A 205 12.50 -10.12 2.50
C THR A 205 11.72 -10.11 1.19
N ASP A 206 10.72 -9.23 1.10
CA ASP A 206 9.94 -8.93 -0.10
C ASP A 206 10.26 -7.50 -0.53
N MET A 207 11.00 -7.36 -1.62
CA MET A 207 11.42 -6.05 -2.13
C MET A 207 10.32 -5.33 -2.91
N GLU A 208 9.31 -6.06 -3.40
CA GLU A 208 8.18 -5.46 -4.11
C GLU A 208 7.22 -4.76 -3.14
N LYS A 209 6.91 -5.42 -2.02
CA LYS A 209 6.07 -4.88 -0.95
C LYS A 209 6.85 -4.07 0.09
N MET A 210 8.17 -4.09 0.03
CA MET A 210 9.04 -3.48 1.05
C MET A 210 8.70 -3.98 2.46
N GLU A 211 8.50 -5.29 2.61
CA GLU A 211 8.17 -5.96 3.85
C GLU A 211 9.15 -7.07 4.18
N ALA A 212 9.30 -7.38 5.45
CA ALA A 212 10.03 -8.55 5.91
C ALA A 212 9.06 -9.51 6.62
N ASN A 213 8.98 -10.74 6.11
CA ASN A 213 8.17 -11.81 6.67
C ASN A 213 9.09 -12.89 7.27
N LEU A 214 8.95 -13.12 8.55
CA LEU A 214 9.70 -14.13 9.30
C LEU A 214 8.72 -15.19 9.80
N GLU A 215 8.87 -16.43 9.39
CA GLU A 215 8.14 -17.58 9.92
C GLU A 215 8.95 -18.24 11.02
N ASP A 216 8.29 -18.59 12.12
CA ASP A 216 8.87 -19.20 13.32
C ASP A 216 10.13 -18.49 13.86
N PRO A 217 10.17 -17.14 13.93
CA PRO A 217 11.35 -16.43 14.36
C PRO A 217 11.61 -16.56 15.86
N TYR A 218 12.87 -16.45 16.24
CA TYR A 218 13.26 -16.05 17.57
C TYR A 218 13.22 -14.53 17.69
N ILE A 219 12.90 -14.00 18.88
CA ILE A 219 12.71 -12.57 19.13
C ILE A 219 13.60 -12.14 20.28
N LEU A 220 14.64 -11.37 19.98
CA LEU A 220 15.44 -10.69 20.98
C LEU A 220 14.76 -9.38 21.36
N ILE A 221 14.50 -9.18 22.67
CA ILE A 221 13.82 -8.02 23.19
C ILE A 221 14.77 -7.32 24.18
N THR A 222 15.15 -6.07 23.90
CA THR A 222 16.06 -5.31 24.78
C THR A 222 15.72 -3.82 24.79
N ASP A 223 15.92 -3.17 25.93
CA ASP A 223 15.86 -1.72 26.07
C ASP A 223 17.19 -1.02 25.75
N LYS A 224 18.23 -1.79 25.44
CA LYS A 224 19.55 -1.29 25.10
C LYS A 224 19.65 -0.89 23.62
N LYS A 225 20.58 0.01 23.35
CA LYS A 225 21.05 0.35 22.02
C LYS A 225 22.19 -0.59 21.63
N ILE A 226 22.11 -1.17 20.44
CA ILE A 226 23.13 -2.09 19.91
C ILE A 226 23.96 -1.36 18.86
N SER A 227 25.18 -0.95 19.20
CA SER A 227 26.11 -0.27 18.29
C SER A 227 27.29 -1.14 17.91
N ASN A 228 27.70 -2.05 18.80
CA ASN A 228 28.81 -2.96 18.61
C ASN A 228 28.33 -4.40 18.46
N ILE A 229 28.70 -5.05 17.34
CA ILE A 229 28.29 -6.42 17.05
C ILE A 229 28.76 -7.43 18.12
N GLN A 230 29.88 -7.15 18.79
CA GLN A 230 30.43 -8.04 19.82
C GLN A 230 29.50 -8.24 21.02
N GLU A 231 28.55 -7.33 21.22
CA GLU A 231 27.58 -7.46 22.32
C GLU A 231 26.55 -8.57 22.08
N VAL A 232 26.24 -8.86 20.82
CA VAL A 232 25.25 -9.85 20.42
C VAL A 232 25.85 -11.05 19.69
N LEU A 233 27.17 -11.03 19.44
CA LEU A 233 27.86 -12.06 18.65
C LEU A 233 27.64 -13.49 19.19
N PRO A 234 27.75 -13.76 20.52
CA PRO A 234 27.52 -15.10 21.05
C PRO A 234 26.12 -15.63 20.80
N LEU A 235 25.10 -14.75 20.81
CA LEU A 235 23.74 -15.09 20.49
C LEU A 235 23.56 -15.34 18.98
N LEU A 236 24.14 -14.48 18.15
CA LEU A 236 24.05 -14.64 16.69
C LEU A 236 24.68 -15.95 16.22
N GLU A 237 25.78 -16.38 16.84
CA GLU A 237 26.40 -17.67 16.54
C GLU A 237 25.46 -18.85 16.86
N GLN A 238 24.74 -18.80 17.99
CA GLN A 238 23.73 -19.80 18.33
C GLN A 238 22.59 -19.83 17.31
N VAL A 239 22.07 -18.65 16.91
CA VAL A 239 20.98 -18.52 15.95
C VAL A 239 21.40 -19.06 14.58
N VAL A 240 22.60 -18.75 14.11
CA VAL A 240 23.16 -19.24 12.84
C VAL A 240 23.36 -20.75 12.89
N GLN A 241 23.90 -21.29 13.97
CA GLN A 241 24.10 -22.75 14.13
C GLN A 241 22.75 -23.50 14.14
N ALA A 242 21.71 -22.87 14.70
CA ALA A 242 20.36 -23.44 14.70
C ALA A 242 19.62 -23.28 13.34
N GLY A 243 20.19 -22.53 12.39
CA GLY A 243 19.50 -22.18 11.12
C GLY A 243 18.23 -21.36 11.33
N ALA A 244 18.14 -20.62 12.44
CA ALA A 244 16.96 -19.92 12.86
C ALA A 244 16.86 -18.49 12.29
N LYS A 245 15.63 -17.96 12.23
CA LYS A 245 15.35 -16.57 11.87
C LYS A 245 15.31 -15.73 13.14
N LEU A 246 15.77 -14.48 13.08
CA LEU A 246 15.85 -13.59 14.24
C LEU A 246 15.18 -12.24 13.98
N LEU A 247 14.25 -11.87 14.87
CA LEU A 247 13.81 -10.49 15.03
C LEU A 247 14.55 -9.87 16.21
N ILE A 248 15.12 -8.68 16.03
CA ILE A 248 15.74 -7.87 17.08
C ILE A 248 14.85 -6.67 17.36
N ILE A 249 14.33 -6.56 18.57
CA ILE A 249 13.59 -5.39 19.07
C ILE A 249 14.51 -4.72 20.10
N ALA A 250 15.11 -3.59 19.72
CA ALA A 250 16.06 -2.86 20.54
C ALA A 250 15.73 -1.36 20.59
N GLU A 251 16.29 -0.61 21.54
CA GLU A 251 16.14 0.85 21.50
C GLU A 251 16.57 1.43 20.17
N ASP A 252 17.74 1.01 19.68
CA ASP A 252 18.23 1.26 18.33
C ASP A 252 19.26 0.19 17.96
N VAL A 253 19.47 -0.01 16.64
CA VAL A 253 20.59 -0.79 16.12
C VAL A 253 21.31 0.07 15.08
N GLU A 254 22.57 0.39 15.31
CA GLU A 254 23.30 1.34 14.47
C GLU A 254 24.76 0.96 14.27
N GLY A 255 25.48 1.77 13.49
CA GLY A 255 26.92 1.69 13.32
C GLY A 255 27.40 0.34 12.75
N GLU A 256 28.43 -0.23 13.40
CA GLU A 256 29.03 -1.49 12.99
C GLU A 256 28.07 -2.67 13.12
N ALA A 257 27.26 -2.69 14.17
CA ALA A 257 26.28 -3.77 14.38
C ALA A 257 25.27 -3.83 13.24
N LEU A 258 24.65 -2.71 12.87
CA LEU A 258 23.69 -2.64 11.76
C LEU A 258 24.32 -3.08 10.44
N THR A 259 25.52 -2.56 10.13
CA THR A 259 26.22 -2.88 8.88
C THR A 259 26.54 -4.38 8.80
N THR A 260 27.00 -4.97 9.88
CA THR A 260 27.34 -6.40 9.95
C THR A 260 26.11 -7.28 9.77
N LEU A 261 24.98 -6.94 10.41
CA LEU A 261 23.71 -7.66 10.27
C LEU A 261 23.21 -7.61 8.81
N ILE A 262 23.23 -6.43 8.19
CA ILE A 262 22.80 -6.26 6.78
C ILE A 262 23.69 -7.07 5.83
N VAL A 263 25.01 -6.99 5.96
CA VAL A 263 25.95 -7.72 5.09
C VAL A 263 25.73 -9.23 5.20
N ASN A 264 25.60 -9.77 6.40
CA ASN A 264 25.37 -11.21 6.59
C ASN A 264 24.01 -11.65 6.07
N LYS A 265 22.95 -10.86 6.23
CA LYS A 265 21.65 -11.12 5.62
C LYS A 265 21.74 -11.14 4.09
N LEU A 266 22.38 -10.14 3.47
CA LEU A 266 22.54 -10.07 2.02
C LEU A 266 23.38 -11.22 1.45
N ARG A 267 24.32 -11.74 2.23
CA ARG A 267 25.10 -12.96 1.88
C ARG A 267 24.31 -14.25 2.08
N GLY A 268 23.10 -14.19 2.63
CA GLY A 268 22.29 -15.37 2.91
C GLY A 268 22.79 -16.20 4.10
N THR A 269 23.67 -15.67 4.94
CA THR A 269 24.23 -16.40 6.10
C THR A 269 23.14 -16.72 7.12
N PHE A 270 22.24 -15.76 7.40
CA PHE A 270 21.03 -15.96 8.22
C PHE A 270 20.00 -14.86 7.96
N GLN A 271 18.75 -15.14 8.32
CA GLN A 271 17.66 -14.17 8.21
C GLN A 271 17.52 -13.37 9.49
N VAL A 272 17.72 -12.07 9.41
CA VAL A 272 17.58 -11.15 10.55
C VAL A 272 16.86 -9.88 10.13
N VAL A 273 15.99 -9.42 11.02
CA VAL A 273 15.34 -8.12 10.92
C VAL A 273 15.51 -7.39 12.24
N ALA A 274 15.87 -6.12 12.19
CA ALA A 274 15.96 -5.28 13.37
C ALA A 274 14.94 -4.14 13.30
N VAL A 275 14.24 -3.92 14.40
CA VAL A 275 13.23 -2.88 14.58
C VAL A 275 13.51 -2.09 15.85
N LYS A 276 13.07 -0.82 15.87
CA LYS A 276 13.15 -0.01 17.09
C LYS A 276 12.07 -0.41 18.08
N ALA A 277 12.41 -0.43 19.34
CA ALA A 277 11.46 -0.65 20.42
C ALA A 277 10.35 0.42 20.42
N PRO A 278 9.08 0.02 20.63
CA PRO A 278 7.97 0.96 20.67
C PRO A 278 7.99 1.81 21.95
N GLY A 279 7.49 3.03 21.87
CA GLY A 279 7.41 3.96 23.01
C GLY A 279 8.74 4.62 23.38
N TYR A 280 8.71 5.38 24.48
CA TYR A 280 9.87 6.11 25.04
C TYR A 280 9.83 6.02 26.57
N GLY A 281 11.02 6.05 27.20
CA GLY A 281 11.15 6.03 28.67
C GLY A 281 10.45 4.83 29.31
N ASP A 282 9.74 5.04 30.41
CA ASP A 282 9.06 3.95 31.14
C ASP A 282 7.98 3.25 30.30
N ARG A 283 7.34 3.95 29.39
CA ARG A 283 6.38 3.33 28.45
C ARG A 283 7.04 2.31 27.54
N ARG A 284 8.27 2.56 27.08
CA ARG A 284 9.03 1.58 26.30
C ARG A 284 9.24 0.30 27.09
N LYS A 285 9.65 0.41 28.35
CA LYS A 285 9.87 -0.75 29.24
C LYS A 285 8.60 -1.59 29.40
N GLU A 286 7.48 -0.91 29.63
CA GLU A 286 6.18 -1.57 29.76
C GLU A 286 5.73 -2.26 28.47
N MET A 287 5.95 -1.64 27.30
CA MET A 287 5.61 -2.25 26.00
C MET A 287 6.53 -3.42 25.68
N LEU A 288 7.84 -3.32 25.98
CA LEU A 288 8.77 -4.43 25.82
C LEU A 288 8.39 -5.61 26.71
N GLN A 289 7.93 -5.36 27.95
CA GLN A 289 7.42 -6.40 28.84
C GLN A 289 6.14 -7.06 28.29
N ASP A 290 5.24 -6.29 27.71
CA ASP A 290 4.03 -6.83 27.07
C ASP A 290 4.40 -7.74 25.89
N ILE A 291 5.38 -7.34 25.06
CA ILE A 291 5.89 -8.15 23.94
C ILE A 291 6.58 -9.42 24.48
N ALA A 292 7.35 -9.32 25.55
CA ALA A 292 8.02 -10.48 26.17
C ALA A 292 7.01 -11.51 26.68
N ILE A 293 5.97 -11.07 27.39
CA ILE A 293 4.89 -11.93 27.88
C ILE A 293 4.14 -12.58 26.71
N LEU A 294 3.80 -11.79 25.68
CA LEU A 294 3.11 -12.30 24.48
C LEU A 294 3.91 -13.40 23.76
N THR A 295 5.23 -13.27 23.73
CA THR A 295 6.11 -14.15 22.96
C THR A 295 6.80 -15.23 23.80
N GLY A 296 6.61 -15.20 25.12
CA GLY A 296 7.25 -16.13 26.07
C GLY A 296 8.75 -15.90 26.22
N GLY A 297 9.24 -14.68 25.91
CA GLY A 297 10.63 -14.29 26.07
C GLY A 297 10.89 -13.46 27.32
N GLN A 298 12.11 -12.95 27.40
CA GLN A 298 12.55 -12.05 28.49
C GLN A 298 13.06 -10.73 27.91
N VAL A 299 12.81 -9.63 28.59
CA VAL A 299 13.44 -8.34 28.27
C VAL A 299 14.87 -8.35 28.79
N ILE A 300 15.83 -8.24 27.89
CA ILE A 300 17.25 -8.15 28.24
C ILE A 300 17.57 -6.69 28.59
N SER A 301 17.69 -6.43 29.90
CA SER A 301 17.92 -5.08 30.45
C SER A 301 18.91 -5.13 31.61
N GLU A 302 19.74 -4.08 31.70
CA GLU A 302 20.67 -3.94 32.86
C GLU A 302 19.95 -3.78 34.18
N GLU A 303 18.80 -3.14 34.18
CA GLU A 303 17.97 -2.99 35.39
C GLU A 303 17.49 -4.34 35.94
N LEU A 304 17.33 -5.32 35.05
CA LEU A 304 16.96 -6.70 35.39
C LEU A 304 18.19 -7.60 35.65
N GLY A 305 19.40 -7.04 35.57
CA GLY A 305 20.66 -7.78 35.75
C GLY A 305 21.01 -8.70 34.56
N LEU A 306 20.43 -8.45 33.38
CA LEU A 306 20.67 -9.25 32.16
C LEU A 306 21.57 -8.51 31.20
N ASP A 307 22.56 -9.22 30.64
CA ASP A 307 23.50 -8.69 29.64
C ASP A 307 23.30 -9.38 28.27
N LEU A 308 23.39 -8.58 27.21
CA LEU A 308 23.30 -9.06 25.82
C LEU A 308 24.36 -10.11 25.49
N LYS A 309 25.56 -10.00 26.07
CA LYS A 309 26.67 -10.94 25.84
C LYS A 309 26.42 -12.33 26.44
N GLU A 310 25.59 -12.38 27.50
CA GLU A 310 25.27 -13.62 28.20
C GLU A 310 23.91 -14.18 27.76
N THR A 311 23.25 -13.51 26.81
CA THR A 311 21.92 -13.91 26.32
C THR A 311 22.01 -15.21 25.55
N THR A 312 21.08 -16.11 25.83
CA THR A 312 20.94 -17.42 25.18
C THR A 312 19.61 -17.53 24.44
N MET A 313 19.48 -18.48 23.54
CA MET A 313 18.24 -18.72 22.79
C MET A 313 17.03 -19.03 23.70
N ALA A 314 17.26 -19.56 24.91
CA ALA A 314 16.18 -19.87 25.86
C ALA A 314 15.48 -18.61 26.43
N GLN A 315 16.12 -17.46 26.36
CA GLN A 315 15.57 -16.17 26.82
C GLN A 315 14.83 -15.41 25.72
N LEU A 316 14.93 -15.89 24.47
CA LEU A 316 14.30 -15.24 23.33
C LEU A 316 12.81 -15.58 23.27
N GLY A 317 12.02 -14.57 22.89
CA GLY A 317 10.62 -14.79 22.56
C GLY A 317 10.46 -15.59 21.27
N ARG A 318 9.26 -16.14 21.05
CA ARG A 318 8.88 -16.89 19.87
C ARG A 318 7.50 -16.45 19.37
N ALA A 319 7.30 -16.50 18.08
CA ALA A 319 5.99 -16.34 17.45
C ALA A 319 5.90 -17.25 16.23
N LYS A 320 4.70 -17.53 15.75
CA LYS A 320 4.50 -18.28 14.52
C LYS A 320 4.92 -17.50 13.30
N SER A 321 4.55 -16.23 13.23
CA SER A 321 5.06 -15.33 12.19
C SER A 321 5.25 -13.90 12.70
N VAL A 322 6.14 -13.15 12.04
CA VAL A 322 6.31 -11.72 12.26
C VAL A 322 6.39 -11.03 10.90
N LYS A 323 5.54 -10.03 10.73
CA LYS A 323 5.51 -9.17 9.55
C LYS A 323 6.03 -7.78 9.92
N VAL A 324 7.08 -7.32 9.25
CA VAL A 324 7.68 -6.00 9.48
C VAL A 324 7.59 -5.18 8.21
N ALA A 325 6.86 -4.08 8.27
CA ALA A 325 6.79 -3.09 7.21
C ALA A 325 7.69 -1.87 7.53
N LYS A 326 7.60 -0.83 6.73
CA LYS A 326 8.40 0.39 6.91
C LYS A 326 8.10 1.11 8.23
N GLU A 327 6.86 1.09 8.71
CA GLU A 327 6.40 1.88 9.84
C GLU A 327 5.80 1.07 10.98
N ASN A 328 5.53 -0.22 10.76
CA ASN A 328 4.91 -1.08 11.75
C ASN A 328 5.49 -2.49 11.76
N THR A 329 5.29 -3.16 12.89
CA THR A 329 5.63 -4.58 13.11
C THR A 329 4.42 -5.28 13.70
N VAL A 330 4.04 -6.40 13.11
CA VAL A 330 2.95 -7.28 13.56
C VAL A 330 3.55 -8.60 14.01
N ILE A 331 3.34 -8.96 15.26
CA ILE A 331 3.65 -10.28 15.82
C ILE A 331 2.36 -11.09 15.79
N VAL A 332 2.37 -12.25 15.15
CA VAL A 332 1.21 -13.11 14.95
C VAL A 332 1.45 -14.44 15.68
N ASP A 333 0.47 -14.84 16.46
CA ASP A 333 0.49 -16.11 17.22
C ASP A 333 1.75 -16.23 18.08
N GLY A 334 1.88 -15.29 19.03
CA GLY A 334 2.96 -15.30 20.02
C GLY A 334 2.87 -16.56 20.91
N LEU A 335 4.02 -17.19 21.18
CA LEU A 335 4.07 -18.46 21.91
C LEU A 335 4.22 -18.26 23.42
N GLY A 336 3.72 -17.13 23.98
CA GLY A 336 3.66 -16.86 25.41
C GLY A 336 2.61 -17.71 26.13
N ASP A 337 2.72 -17.78 27.46
CA ASP A 337 1.72 -18.46 28.28
C ASP A 337 0.42 -17.66 28.33
N LYS A 338 -0.70 -18.30 27.95
CA LYS A 338 -2.02 -17.66 27.92
C LYS A 338 -2.48 -17.10 29.27
N LYS A 339 -2.07 -17.75 30.35
CA LYS A 339 -2.40 -17.28 31.70
C LYS A 339 -1.62 -16.01 32.04
N GLU A 340 -0.33 -15.97 31.72
CA GLU A 340 0.49 -14.78 31.93
C GLU A 340 -0.02 -13.59 31.11
N ILE A 341 -0.45 -13.82 29.86
CA ILE A 341 -1.09 -12.80 29.01
C ILE A 341 -2.40 -12.31 29.66
N ALA A 342 -3.26 -13.22 30.12
CA ALA A 342 -4.52 -12.86 30.79
C ALA A 342 -4.28 -12.08 32.10
N ASP A 343 -3.31 -12.49 32.91
CA ASP A 343 -2.91 -11.80 34.14
C ASP A 343 -2.39 -10.38 33.83
N ARG A 344 -1.60 -10.24 32.74
CA ARG A 344 -1.11 -8.92 32.29
C ARG A 344 -2.25 -8.01 31.82
N VAL A 345 -3.19 -8.52 31.08
CA VAL A 345 -4.41 -7.81 30.67
C VAL A 345 -5.22 -7.34 31.89
N ALA A 346 -5.38 -8.22 32.89
CA ALA A 346 -6.06 -7.85 34.14
C ALA A 346 -5.32 -6.75 34.90
N GLN A 347 -3.98 -6.79 34.95
CA GLN A 347 -3.15 -5.76 35.55
C GLN A 347 -3.34 -4.40 34.88
N ILE A 348 -3.32 -4.34 33.53
CA ILE A 348 -3.52 -3.10 32.77
C ILE A 348 -4.93 -2.55 33.02
N ARG A 349 -5.97 -3.40 33.03
CA ARG A 349 -7.35 -2.98 33.36
C ARG A 349 -7.45 -2.36 34.74
N LYS A 350 -6.74 -2.91 35.74
CA LYS A 350 -6.69 -2.35 37.09
C LYS A 350 -6.01 -0.98 37.09
N GLN A 351 -4.88 -0.82 36.37
CA GLN A 351 -4.19 0.47 36.22
C GLN A 351 -5.10 1.53 35.57
N ILE A 352 -5.90 1.18 34.57
CA ILE A 352 -6.89 2.08 33.94
C ILE A 352 -7.93 2.55 34.94
N ALA A 353 -8.39 1.67 35.84
CA ALA A 353 -9.38 2.01 36.87
C ALA A 353 -8.82 2.90 37.97
N GLU A 354 -7.53 2.76 38.28
CA GLU A 354 -6.85 3.48 39.38
C GLU A 354 -6.26 4.83 38.95
N THR A 355 -5.96 5.02 37.66
CA THR A 355 -5.33 6.25 37.16
C THR A 355 -6.30 7.42 37.12
N LYS A 356 -5.83 8.60 37.53
CA LYS A 356 -6.59 9.86 37.55
C LYS A 356 -6.25 10.77 36.34
N SER A 357 -5.21 10.46 35.60
CA SER A 357 -4.76 11.19 34.45
C SER A 357 -5.49 10.69 33.19
N GLU A 358 -6.30 11.50 32.55
CA GLU A 358 -6.99 11.11 31.31
C GLU A 358 -6.00 10.73 30.19
N PHE A 359 -4.84 11.41 30.13
CA PHE A 359 -3.80 11.08 29.18
C PHE A 359 -3.17 9.69 29.44
N ASP A 360 -2.86 9.37 30.70
CA ASP A 360 -2.32 8.06 31.02
C ASP A 360 -3.36 6.97 30.85
N LYS A 361 -4.62 7.27 31.14
CA LYS A 361 -5.74 6.37 30.90
C LYS A 361 -5.91 6.03 29.42
N GLU A 362 -5.84 7.03 28.54
CA GLU A 362 -5.86 6.84 27.09
C GLU A 362 -4.71 5.93 26.63
N LYS A 363 -3.50 6.17 27.13
CA LYS A 363 -2.33 5.36 26.75
C LYS A 363 -2.36 3.93 27.31
N LEU A 364 -2.94 3.73 28.49
CA LEU A 364 -3.20 2.39 29.02
C LEU A 364 -4.30 1.66 28.24
N GLN A 365 -5.34 2.38 27.78
CA GLN A 365 -6.38 1.81 26.92
C GLN A 365 -5.82 1.38 25.56
N GLU A 366 -4.98 2.22 24.94
CA GLU A 366 -4.27 1.87 23.68
C GLU A 366 -3.42 0.60 23.87
N ARG A 367 -2.68 0.50 24.96
CA ARG A 367 -1.84 -0.65 25.27
C ARG A 367 -2.67 -1.91 25.54
N LEU A 368 -3.79 -1.77 26.27
CA LEU A 368 -4.76 -2.85 26.49
C LEU A 368 -5.34 -3.36 25.15
N ALA A 369 -5.75 -2.46 24.28
CA ALA A 369 -6.30 -2.82 22.96
C ALA A 369 -5.29 -3.61 22.13
N LYS A 370 -4.02 -3.20 22.12
CA LYS A 370 -2.93 -3.91 21.41
C LYS A 370 -2.66 -5.32 21.96
N LEU A 371 -2.73 -5.51 23.26
CA LEU A 371 -2.43 -6.82 23.90
C LEU A 371 -3.65 -7.76 23.92
N ALA A 372 -4.85 -7.21 24.19
CA ALA A 372 -6.07 -8.01 24.37
C ALA A 372 -6.88 -8.19 23.06
N GLY A 373 -6.62 -7.37 22.04
CA GLY A 373 -7.37 -7.39 20.79
C GLY A 373 -7.05 -8.58 19.89
N GLY A 374 -5.90 -9.20 20.05
CA GLY A 374 -5.43 -10.26 19.16
C GLY A 374 -5.17 -9.80 17.73
N VAL A 375 -4.93 -10.76 16.86
CA VAL A 375 -4.77 -10.57 15.41
C VAL A 375 -5.73 -11.50 14.68
N ALA A 376 -6.56 -10.96 13.80
CA ALA A 376 -7.32 -11.78 12.87
C ALA A 376 -6.41 -12.17 11.71
N VAL A 377 -6.26 -13.46 11.47
CA VAL A 377 -5.46 -14.00 10.37
C VAL A 377 -6.40 -14.59 9.35
N ILE A 378 -6.43 -14.00 8.16
CA ILE A 378 -7.14 -14.57 7.00
C ILE A 378 -6.12 -15.40 6.22
N ARG A 379 -6.30 -16.73 6.25
CA ARG A 379 -5.46 -17.66 5.48
C ARG A 379 -6.13 -17.97 4.16
N VAL A 380 -5.52 -17.47 3.10
CA VAL A 380 -6.05 -17.61 1.73
C VAL A 380 -5.65 -18.97 1.19
N GLY A 381 -6.66 -19.81 0.87
CA GLY A 381 -6.48 -21.08 0.21
C GLY A 381 -6.94 -21.05 -1.23
N ALA A 382 -6.24 -21.76 -2.11
CA ALA A 382 -6.62 -21.95 -3.50
C ALA A 382 -6.04 -23.25 -4.08
N ALA A 383 -6.55 -23.68 -5.24
CA ALA A 383 -6.08 -24.90 -5.90
C ALA A 383 -4.71 -24.72 -6.56
N THR A 384 -4.35 -23.49 -6.96
CA THR A 384 -3.10 -23.17 -7.64
C THR A 384 -2.42 -21.95 -6.99
N GLU A 385 -1.10 -21.87 -7.13
CA GLU A 385 -0.31 -20.75 -6.63
C GLU A 385 -0.71 -19.41 -7.29
N THR A 386 -1.05 -19.44 -8.57
CA THR A 386 -1.50 -18.26 -9.32
C THR A 386 -2.82 -17.72 -8.76
N GLU A 387 -3.80 -18.60 -8.52
CA GLU A 387 -5.09 -18.24 -7.93
C GLU A 387 -4.92 -17.73 -6.49
N MET A 388 -4.07 -18.37 -5.71
CA MET A 388 -3.79 -17.97 -4.33
C MET A 388 -3.17 -16.57 -4.25
N LYS A 389 -2.21 -16.26 -5.12
CA LYS A 389 -1.58 -14.93 -5.19
C LYS A 389 -2.59 -13.85 -5.59
N GLU A 390 -3.43 -14.14 -6.58
CA GLU A 390 -4.48 -13.21 -7.02
C GLU A 390 -5.50 -12.96 -5.89
N ALA A 391 -6.02 -14.01 -5.26
CA ALA A 391 -6.97 -13.90 -4.17
C ALA A 391 -6.39 -13.15 -2.96
N LYS A 392 -5.09 -13.34 -2.66
CA LYS A 392 -4.38 -12.62 -1.60
C LYS A 392 -4.29 -11.12 -1.88
N LEU A 393 -3.89 -10.71 -3.09
CA LEU A 393 -3.83 -9.31 -3.49
C LEU A 393 -5.20 -8.64 -3.38
N ARG A 394 -6.23 -9.29 -3.90
CA ARG A 394 -7.62 -8.81 -3.85
C ARG A 394 -8.13 -8.63 -2.42
N LEU A 395 -7.78 -9.54 -1.52
CA LEU A 395 -8.14 -9.44 -0.11
C LEU A 395 -7.37 -8.31 0.60
N GLU A 396 -6.10 -8.12 0.29
CA GLU A 396 -5.28 -7.01 0.81
C GLU A 396 -5.87 -5.66 0.40
N ASP A 397 -6.30 -5.50 -0.85
CA ASP A 397 -6.98 -4.29 -1.34
C ASP A 397 -8.32 -4.05 -0.62
N ALA A 398 -9.13 -5.10 -0.46
CA ALA A 398 -10.40 -5.02 0.26
C ALA A 398 -10.22 -4.59 1.74
N LEU A 399 -9.20 -5.09 2.42
CA LEU A 399 -8.86 -4.68 3.77
C LEU A 399 -8.41 -3.22 3.83
N ALA A 400 -7.59 -2.78 2.88
CA ALA A 400 -7.12 -1.40 2.81
C ALA A 400 -8.27 -0.44 2.51
N ALA A 401 -9.13 -0.75 1.55
CA ALA A 401 -10.34 0.02 1.24
C ALA A 401 -11.28 0.12 2.46
N THR A 402 -11.46 -0.98 3.18
CA THR A 402 -12.31 -1.00 4.38
C THR A 402 -11.75 -0.12 5.49
N ARG A 403 -10.44 -0.18 5.75
CA ARG A 403 -9.77 0.73 6.71
C ARG A 403 -9.92 2.19 6.31
N ALA A 404 -9.71 2.50 5.02
CA ALA A 404 -9.88 3.84 4.48
C ALA A 404 -11.33 4.36 4.65
N ALA A 405 -12.32 3.47 4.51
CA ALA A 405 -13.73 3.79 4.70
C ALA A 405 -14.09 4.03 6.18
N VAL A 406 -13.52 3.27 7.09
CA VAL A 406 -13.68 3.50 8.55
C VAL A 406 -13.06 4.83 8.96
N GLU A 407 -11.92 5.20 8.38
CA GLU A 407 -11.16 6.40 8.72
C GLU A 407 -11.84 7.69 8.24
N GLU A 408 -12.27 7.77 6.98
CA GLU A 408 -12.79 9.00 6.38
C GLU A 408 -14.25 8.91 5.89
N GLY A 409 -14.90 7.76 6.03
CA GLY A 409 -16.26 7.55 5.56
C GLY A 409 -16.34 7.04 4.13
N ILE A 410 -17.58 6.93 3.66
CA ILE A 410 -17.98 6.36 2.38
C ILE A 410 -18.77 7.37 1.54
N ILE A 411 -18.75 7.17 0.23
CA ILE A 411 -19.51 7.93 -0.77
C ILE A 411 -20.08 7.00 -1.83
N ALA A 412 -20.92 7.54 -2.70
CA ALA A 412 -21.41 6.85 -3.89
C ALA A 412 -20.25 6.37 -4.77
N GLY A 413 -20.16 5.07 -5.01
CA GLY A 413 -19.07 4.44 -5.74
C GLY A 413 -19.22 4.49 -7.27
N GLY A 414 -18.39 3.68 -7.94
CA GLY A 414 -18.45 3.51 -9.40
C GLY A 414 -18.11 4.78 -10.19
N GLY A 415 -17.33 5.69 -9.63
CA GLY A 415 -16.99 6.98 -10.24
C GLY A 415 -18.10 8.04 -10.19
N SER A 416 -19.27 7.72 -9.63
CA SER A 416 -20.43 8.64 -9.55
C SER A 416 -20.14 9.88 -8.71
N ALA A 417 -19.37 9.72 -7.62
CA ALA A 417 -18.98 10.83 -6.76
C ALA A 417 -18.19 11.91 -7.51
N TYR A 418 -17.31 11.54 -8.45
CA TYR A 418 -16.58 12.50 -9.29
C TYR A 418 -17.52 13.30 -10.19
N ILE A 419 -18.57 12.65 -10.75
CA ILE A 419 -19.55 13.34 -11.59
C ILE A 419 -20.38 14.33 -10.76
N HIS A 420 -20.77 13.97 -9.54
CA HIS A 420 -21.48 14.90 -8.65
C HIS A 420 -20.57 16.03 -8.16
N ALA A 421 -19.30 15.75 -7.83
CA ALA A 421 -18.31 16.78 -7.46
C ALA A 421 -18.02 17.76 -8.61
N SER A 422 -18.16 17.32 -9.88
CA SER A 422 -17.95 18.16 -11.05
C SER A 422 -18.86 19.41 -11.09
N LYS A 423 -20.01 19.38 -10.43
CA LYS A 423 -20.93 20.54 -10.33
C LYS A 423 -20.24 21.72 -9.60
N LYS A 424 -19.62 21.44 -8.44
CA LYS A 424 -18.88 22.47 -7.67
C LYS A 424 -17.65 22.98 -8.44
N VAL A 425 -16.97 22.09 -9.17
CA VAL A 425 -15.86 22.48 -10.05
C VAL A 425 -16.34 23.36 -11.20
N ALA A 426 -17.48 23.08 -11.81
CA ALA A 426 -18.05 23.90 -12.88
C ALA A 426 -18.43 25.30 -12.39
N GLU A 427 -18.94 25.44 -11.18
CA GLU A 427 -19.19 26.73 -10.53
C GLU A 427 -17.89 27.52 -10.35
N LEU A 428 -16.82 26.88 -9.88
CA LEU A 428 -15.49 27.49 -9.79
C LEU A 428 -14.98 27.94 -11.16
N VAL A 429 -15.09 27.08 -12.19
CA VAL A 429 -14.66 27.38 -13.57
C VAL A 429 -15.35 28.64 -14.11
N ALA A 430 -16.62 28.88 -13.75
CA ALA A 430 -17.36 30.08 -14.15
C ALA A 430 -16.77 31.36 -13.57
N THR A 431 -16.03 31.29 -12.46
CA THR A 431 -15.38 32.45 -11.80
C THR A 431 -13.96 32.73 -12.29
N LEU A 432 -13.36 31.80 -13.05
CA LEU A 432 -11.99 31.90 -13.53
C LEU A 432 -11.92 32.41 -14.97
N GLU A 433 -10.75 32.96 -15.35
CA GLU A 433 -10.48 33.49 -16.68
C GLU A 433 -9.16 32.99 -17.26
N GLY A 434 -8.98 33.07 -18.59
CA GLY A 434 -7.75 32.74 -19.31
C GLY A 434 -7.27 31.31 -19.07
N ASP A 435 -5.95 31.13 -18.97
CA ASP A 435 -5.32 29.82 -18.81
C ASP A 435 -5.60 29.17 -17.45
N GLU A 436 -5.97 29.95 -16.44
CA GLU A 436 -6.40 29.39 -15.15
C GLU A 436 -7.76 28.69 -15.29
N LYS A 437 -8.69 29.28 -16.04
CA LYS A 437 -9.95 28.63 -16.40
C LYS A 437 -9.72 27.38 -17.24
N THR A 438 -8.78 27.44 -18.19
CA THR A 438 -8.38 26.29 -19.02
C THR A 438 -7.86 25.15 -18.16
N GLY A 439 -7.00 25.44 -17.17
CA GLY A 439 -6.50 24.45 -16.22
C GLY A 439 -7.59 23.80 -15.36
N ALA A 440 -8.55 24.60 -14.90
CA ALA A 440 -9.69 24.08 -14.15
C ALA A 440 -10.60 23.18 -15.02
N ASN A 441 -10.76 23.52 -16.30
CA ASN A 441 -11.49 22.67 -17.25
C ASN A 441 -10.82 21.33 -17.52
N VAL A 442 -9.48 21.25 -17.47
CA VAL A 442 -8.75 19.95 -17.57
C VAL A 442 -9.22 19.01 -16.46
N ILE A 443 -9.32 19.50 -15.21
CA ILE A 443 -9.82 18.68 -14.10
C ILE A 443 -11.29 18.34 -14.29
N LEU A 444 -12.13 19.32 -14.62
CA LEU A 444 -13.55 19.10 -14.85
C LEU A 444 -13.81 17.97 -15.86
N LYS A 445 -13.02 17.93 -16.92
CA LYS A 445 -13.08 16.89 -17.94
C LYS A 445 -12.55 15.54 -17.44
N ALA A 446 -11.44 15.57 -16.70
CA ALA A 446 -10.82 14.36 -16.19
C ALA A 446 -11.69 13.63 -15.14
N LEU A 447 -12.54 14.34 -14.39
CA LEU A 447 -13.48 13.73 -13.43
C LEU A 447 -14.48 12.76 -14.10
N GLU A 448 -14.69 12.86 -15.41
CA GLU A 448 -15.54 11.95 -16.17
C GLU A 448 -14.89 10.58 -16.43
N ALA A 449 -13.55 10.53 -16.43
CA ALA A 449 -12.81 9.38 -16.93
C ALA A 449 -13.07 8.06 -16.17
N PRO A 450 -13.17 8.02 -14.83
CA PRO A 450 -13.44 6.77 -14.13
C PRO A 450 -14.78 6.13 -14.55
N LEU A 451 -15.88 6.87 -14.50
CA LEU A 451 -17.19 6.35 -14.89
C LEU A 451 -17.24 6.01 -16.40
N PHE A 452 -16.54 6.80 -17.24
CA PHE A 452 -16.42 6.53 -18.65
C PHE A 452 -15.81 5.14 -18.91
N HIS A 453 -14.66 4.85 -18.29
CA HIS A 453 -13.98 3.58 -18.52
C HIS A 453 -14.67 2.39 -17.85
N ILE A 454 -15.31 2.57 -16.69
CA ILE A 454 -16.17 1.54 -16.09
C ILE A 454 -17.29 1.15 -17.06
N SER A 455 -17.94 2.15 -17.65
CA SER A 455 -19.01 1.92 -18.64
C SER A 455 -18.47 1.29 -19.94
N ALA A 456 -17.34 1.75 -20.43
CA ALA A 456 -16.70 1.21 -21.64
C ALA A 456 -16.28 -0.26 -21.47
N ASN A 457 -15.71 -0.63 -20.30
CA ASN A 457 -15.38 -2.01 -19.98
C ASN A 457 -16.62 -2.91 -19.86
N ALA A 458 -17.78 -2.31 -19.57
CA ALA A 458 -19.08 -3.00 -19.61
C ALA A 458 -19.67 -3.11 -21.02
N GLY A 459 -19.00 -2.55 -22.04
CA GLY A 459 -19.48 -2.53 -23.42
C GLY A 459 -20.53 -1.46 -23.72
N LEU A 460 -20.62 -0.43 -22.88
CA LEU A 460 -21.63 0.62 -22.94
C LEU A 460 -21.02 1.97 -23.34
N GLU A 461 -21.87 2.89 -23.84
CA GLU A 461 -21.45 4.24 -24.21
C GLU A 461 -21.34 5.15 -22.96
N GLY A 462 -20.10 5.37 -22.51
CA GLY A 462 -19.82 6.09 -21.28
C GLY A 462 -20.33 7.53 -21.26
N SER A 463 -20.28 8.23 -22.40
CA SER A 463 -20.72 9.63 -22.53
C SER A 463 -22.23 9.78 -22.22
N VAL A 464 -23.04 8.83 -22.65
CA VAL A 464 -24.49 8.83 -22.39
C VAL A 464 -24.77 8.60 -20.91
N ILE A 465 -24.02 7.66 -20.30
CA ILE A 465 -24.18 7.33 -18.87
C ILE A 465 -23.77 8.52 -18.01
N ILE A 466 -22.62 9.16 -18.29
CA ILE A 466 -22.14 10.33 -17.56
C ILE A 466 -23.16 11.47 -17.59
N ASN A 467 -23.74 11.78 -18.74
CA ASN A 467 -24.73 12.85 -18.85
C ASN A 467 -25.96 12.55 -17.99
N LYS A 468 -26.45 11.31 -18.00
CA LYS A 468 -27.61 10.91 -17.19
C LYS A 468 -27.32 10.93 -15.68
N VAL A 469 -26.13 10.50 -15.25
CA VAL A 469 -25.69 10.60 -13.84
C VAL A 469 -25.55 12.08 -13.41
N ARG A 470 -25.04 12.94 -14.29
CA ARG A 470 -24.89 14.39 -14.01
C ARG A 470 -26.24 15.09 -13.78
N GLU A 471 -27.30 14.66 -14.49
CA GLU A 471 -28.67 15.18 -14.35
C GLU A 471 -29.43 14.57 -13.18
N SER A 472 -28.93 13.46 -12.59
CA SER A 472 -29.58 12.75 -11.50
C SER A 472 -29.37 13.46 -10.16
N GLU A 473 -30.17 13.05 -9.15
CA GLU A 473 -30.04 13.49 -7.76
C GLU A 473 -28.67 13.06 -7.18
N PRO A 474 -28.13 13.80 -6.21
CA PRO A 474 -26.90 13.41 -5.53
C PRO A 474 -27.01 12.01 -4.92
N GLY A 475 -25.98 11.18 -5.12
CA GLY A 475 -25.97 9.77 -4.67
C GLY A 475 -26.47 8.76 -5.70
N VAL A 476 -27.19 9.19 -6.72
CA VAL A 476 -27.59 8.31 -7.84
C VAL A 476 -26.41 8.14 -8.79
N GLY A 477 -26.13 6.89 -9.16
CA GLY A 477 -25.09 6.52 -10.09
C GLY A 477 -25.51 5.39 -11.02
N PHE A 478 -24.54 4.83 -11.72
CA PHE A 478 -24.75 3.74 -12.66
C PHE A 478 -24.10 2.45 -12.16
N ASP A 479 -24.93 1.46 -11.85
CA ASP A 479 -24.51 0.09 -11.59
C ASP A 479 -24.16 -0.58 -12.92
N ALA A 480 -22.87 -0.66 -13.22
CA ALA A 480 -22.36 -1.22 -14.48
C ALA A 480 -22.47 -2.75 -14.55
N LEU A 481 -22.63 -3.44 -13.42
CA LEU A 481 -22.85 -4.88 -13.38
C LEU A 481 -24.24 -5.23 -13.87
N ASN A 482 -25.28 -4.56 -13.30
CA ASN A 482 -26.69 -4.80 -13.59
C ASN A 482 -27.28 -3.84 -14.64
N GLU A 483 -26.47 -2.88 -15.14
CA GLU A 483 -26.83 -1.89 -16.16
C GLU A 483 -28.05 -1.02 -15.79
N LYS A 484 -28.07 -0.55 -14.52
CA LYS A 484 -29.17 0.22 -13.96
C LYS A 484 -28.69 1.50 -13.25
N TYR A 485 -29.55 2.52 -13.27
CA TYR A 485 -29.36 3.71 -12.44
C TYR A 485 -29.99 3.48 -11.09
N VAL A 486 -29.20 3.63 -10.03
CA VAL A 486 -29.60 3.32 -8.65
C VAL A 486 -29.07 4.36 -7.68
N ASP A 487 -29.68 4.46 -6.49
CA ASP A 487 -28.99 5.05 -5.35
C ASP A 487 -27.81 4.13 -4.97
N MET A 488 -26.60 4.62 -5.19
CA MET A 488 -25.39 3.82 -5.05
C MET A 488 -25.16 3.36 -3.62
N VAL A 489 -25.45 4.24 -2.65
CA VAL A 489 -25.30 3.91 -1.22
C VAL A 489 -26.32 2.85 -0.81
N GLY A 490 -27.58 3.03 -1.21
CA GLY A 490 -28.65 2.06 -0.95
C GLY A 490 -28.45 0.72 -1.64
N ALA A 491 -27.80 0.71 -2.81
CA ALA A 491 -27.45 -0.50 -3.55
C ALA A 491 -26.15 -1.18 -3.04
N GLY A 492 -25.45 -0.58 -2.05
CA GLY A 492 -24.20 -1.11 -1.51
C GLY A 492 -22.97 -0.87 -2.39
N ILE A 493 -23.08 -0.02 -3.43
CA ILE A 493 -21.94 0.33 -4.31
C ILE A 493 -21.24 1.56 -3.73
N LEU A 494 -20.23 1.32 -2.91
CA LEU A 494 -19.60 2.30 -2.04
C LEU A 494 -18.10 2.43 -2.35
N ASP A 495 -17.61 3.67 -2.41
CA ASP A 495 -16.17 3.97 -2.46
C ASP A 495 -15.74 4.67 -1.16
N PRO A 496 -14.53 4.37 -0.62
CA PRO A 496 -13.98 5.13 0.49
C PRO A 496 -13.61 6.55 0.06
N VAL A 497 -13.96 7.54 0.88
CA VAL A 497 -13.61 8.95 0.64
C VAL A 497 -12.11 9.13 0.50
N LYS A 498 -11.32 8.51 1.39
CA LYS A 498 -9.86 8.59 1.38
C LYS A 498 -9.26 8.08 0.07
N VAL A 499 -9.77 6.96 -0.46
CA VAL A 499 -9.36 6.39 -1.76
C VAL A 499 -9.65 7.37 -2.89
N THR A 500 -10.91 7.82 -2.98
CA THR A 500 -11.38 8.68 -4.06
C THR A 500 -10.62 10.03 -4.11
N ARG A 501 -10.48 10.71 -2.96
CA ARG A 501 -9.77 11.99 -2.92
C ARG A 501 -8.27 11.85 -3.16
N SER A 502 -7.63 10.80 -2.62
CA SER A 502 -6.19 10.58 -2.78
C SER A 502 -5.84 10.25 -4.23
N ALA A 503 -6.65 9.45 -4.92
CA ALA A 503 -6.50 9.17 -6.34
C ALA A 503 -6.51 10.47 -7.17
N LEU A 504 -7.45 11.37 -6.92
CA LEU A 504 -7.54 12.66 -7.61
C LEU A 504 -6.35 13.57 -7.30
N GLN A 505 -5.95 13.68 -6.03
CA GLN A 505 -4.84 14.53 -5.59
C GLN A 505 -3.50 14.06 -6.18
N ASN A 506 -3.22 12.75 -6.13
CA ASN A 506 -1.98 12.18 -6.65
C ASN A 506 -1.94 12.29 -8.18
N ALA A 507 -3.04 12.01 -8.87
CA ALA A 507 -3.17 12.20 -10.32
C ALA A 507 -2.88 13.67 -10.72
N THR A 508 -3.49 14.63 -10.03
CA THR A 508 -3.27 16.07 -10.29
C THR A 508 -1.83 16.49 -10.02
N SER A 509 -1.23 16.00 -8.94
CA SER A 509 0.15 16.32 -8.56
C SER A 509 1.14 15.98 -9.68
N VAL A 510 1.08 14.77 -10.17
CA VAL A 510 1.99 14.29 -11.22
C VAL A 510 1.62 14.87 -12.58
N ALA A 511 0.35 14.81 -13.00
CA ALA A 511 -0.08 15.36 -14.28
C ALA A 511 0.22 16.84 -14.42
N SER A 512 -0.08 17.66 -13.40
CA SER A 512 0.20 19.10 -13.43
C SER A 512 1.71 19.42 -13.47
N THR A 513 2.54 18.55 -12.94
CA THR A 513 4.01 18.69 -12.99
C THR A 513 4.53 18.28 -14.37
N LEU A 514 4.05 17.17 -14.93
CA LEU A 514 4.40 16.72 -16.27
C LEU A 514 4.05 17.78 -17.34
N LEU A 515 2.88 18.42 -17.22
CA LEU A 515 2.45 19.47 -18.15
C LEU A 515 3.33 20.72 -18.12
N THR A 516 4.13 20.95 -17.08
CA THR A 516 5.11 22.04 -17.04
C THR A 516 6.48 21.67 -17.64
N THR A 517 6.64 20.44 -18.15
CA THR A 517 7.92 19.96 -18.72
C THR A 517 8.13 20.51 -20.13
N GLU A 518 9.32 21.07 -20.38
CA GLU A 518 9.74 21.60 -21.69
C GLU A 518 10.86 20.77 -22.30
N SER A 519 11.69 20.11 -21.49
CA SER A 519 12.77 19.26 -21.99
C SER A 519 12.87 17.96 -21.18
N VAL A 520 13.30 16.90 -21.85
CA VAL A 520 13.52 15.59 -21.26
C VAL A 520 14.93 15.12 -21.61
N VAL A 521 15.68 14.65 -20.59
CA VAL A 521 17.08 14.27 -20.70
C VAL A 521 17.23 12.78 -20.38
N ALA A 522 17.59 11.98 -21.36
CA ALA A 522 17.84 10.54 -21.22
C ALA A 522 19.34 10.20 -21.32
N THR A 523 19.77 9.13 -20.67
CA THR A 523 21.11 8.59 -20.86
C THR A 523 21.14 7.78 -22.16
N ILE A 524 22.13 7.97 -23.02
CA ILE A 524 22.30 7.16 -24.23
C ILE A 524 22.70 5.73 -23.81
N LYS A 525 22.02 4.72 -24.39
CA LYS A 525 22.37 3.32 -24.18
C LYS A 525 23.67 3.06 -24.97
N GLU A 526 24.74 2.76 -24.26
CA GLU A 526 25.93 2.22 -24.93
C GLU A 526 25.62 0.78 -25.35
N ASP A 527 25.70 0.50 -26.66
CA ASP A 527 25.68 -0.88 -27.11
C ASP A 527 26.83 -1.62 -26.41
N ALA A 528 26.53 -2.74 -25.77
CA ALA A 528 27.56 -3.59 -25.20
C ALA A 528 28.60 -3.90 -26.32
N PRO A 529 29.90 -3.67 -26.08
CA PRO A 529 30.91 -3.98 -27.09
C PRO A 529 30.73 -5.44 -27.52
N ALA A 530 30.53 -5.65 -28.83
CA ALA A 530 30.42 -6.97 -29.40
C ALA A 530 31.61 -7.79 -28.91
N MET A 531 31.37 -8.90 -28.22
CA MET A 531 32.47 -9.80 -27.83
C MET A 531 33.23 -10.17 -29.11
N PRO A 532 34.53 -10.02 -29.17
CA PRO A 532 35.29 -10.41 -30.34
C PRO A 532 35.01 -11.88 -30.63
N ALA A 533 34.53 -12.15 -31.84
CA ALA A 533 34.33 -13.51 -32.33
C ALA A 533 35.63 -14.29 -32.07
N GLY A 534 35.51 -15.38 -31.33
CA GLY A 534 36.64 -16.18 -30.86
C GLY A 534 37.60 -16.47 -31.98
N ALA A 535 38.88 -16.24 -31.71
CA ALA A 535 39.97 -16.63 -32.60
C ALA A 535 39.83 -18.12 -32.95
N PRO A 536 40.02 -18.51 -34.23
CA PRO A 536 39.94 -19.89 -34.62
C PRO A 536 40.98 -20.72 -33.86
N GLY A 537 40.50 -21.74 -33.15
CA GLY A 537 41.32 -22.64 -32.39
C GLY A 537 42.43 -23.25 -33.26
N MET A 538 43.68 -23.01 -32.89
CA MET A 538 44.78 -23.83 -33.32
C MET A 538 44.60 -25.23 -32.74
N GLY A 539 43.90 -26.08 -33.50
CA GLY A 539 44.00 -27.51 -33.30
C GLY A 539 45.31 -27.99 -33.89
N GLY A 540 46.04 -28.73 -33.12
CA GLY A 540 47.09 -29.56 -33.69
C GLY A 540 48.27 -29.87 -32.77
N MET A 541 48.43 -31.16 -32.50
CA MET A 541 49.61 -31.89 -32.14
C MET A 541 50.05 -31.95 -30.66
N MET A 542 49.79 -32.97 -29.98
CA MET A 542 50.42 -34.27 -29.79
C MET A 542 49.69 -35.02 -28.65
#